data_a19ddb6871745d52be74fecd41acb467
#
_entry.id   a19ddb6871745d52be74fecd41acb467
#
_cell.length_a   1.000
_cell.length_b   1.000
_cell.length_c   1.000
_cell.angle_alpha   90.00
_cell.angle_beta   90.00
_cell.angle_gamma   90.00
#
_symmetry.space_group_name_H-M   'P 1'
#
loop_
_entity.id
_entity.type
_entity.pdbx_description
1 polymer ?
#
loop_
_entity_poly.entity_id
_entity_poly.type
_entity_poly.pdbx_seq_one_letter_code
_entity_poly.pdbx_strand_id
1 'polypeptide(L)'
;MDMIQLLHKLPRKLTVAFSGGVDSVAIMDFLGNNHELTAAFFHHGTDVSDHAYDFVHFYCRDRGIPLKVGYMRDQKPKDESWEEHWRNQRYKFLEEFEYVVTGHHLNDCIETYIWSAMHGNPIVIPDTRKNVHRPFLLNPKQTFIDWCNNKNLSWREDWTNVDDKYMRNYIRKNVVEQRLS
;
A
#
# COMPACT_ATOMS: atom_id res chain seq x y z
N MET A 1 -18.00 14.89 3.04
CA MET A 1 -16.58 14.48 3.03
C MET A 1 -16.48 13.19 3.83
N ASP A 2 -16.24 12.11 3.17
CA ASP A 2 -16.17 10.81 3.85
C ASP A 2 -14.90 10.76 4.68
N MET A 3 -15.06 10.56 5.98
CA MET A 3 -13.92 10.40 6.89
C MET A 3 -13.29 9.03 6.69
N ILE A 4 -11.96 8.96 6.74
CA ILE A 4 -11.25 7.68 6.77
C ILE A 4 -11.74 6.86 7.96
N GLN A 5 -12.19 5.63 7.69
CA GLN A 5 -12.73 4.70 8.67
C GLN A 5 -11.73 3.60 8.98
N LEU A 6 -11.69 3.17 10.24
CA LEU A 6 -10.89 2.02 10.68
C LEU A 6 -11.80 0.86 11.02
N LEU A 7 -11.47 -0.34 10.55
CA LEU A 7 -12.17 -1.59 10.89
C LEU A 7 -12.05 -1.95 12.38
N HIS A 8 -10.94 -1.57 13.02
CA HIS A 8 -10.66 -1.89 14.42
C HIS A 8 -9.69 -0.87 15.03
N LYS A 9 -9.57 -0.87 16.34
CA LYS A 9 -8.60 -0.02 17.05
C LYS A 9 -7.17 -0.48 16.75
N LEU A 10 -6.27 0.48 16.60
CA LEU A 10 -4.85 0.27 16.36
C LEU A 10 -4.04 0.50 17.65
N PRO A 11 -2.90 -0.18 17.83
CA PRO A 11 -2.01 0.04 18.95
C PRO A 11 -1.35 1.43 18.87
N ARG A 12 -0.85 1.93 20.00
CA ARG A 12 -0.21 3.26 20.04
C ARG A 12 1.03 3.33 19.14
N LYS A 13 1.83 2.27 19.12
CA LYS A 13 3.02 2.16 18.26
C LYS A 13 2.72 1.19 17.12
N LEU A 14 3.01 1.63 15.90
CA LEU A 14 2.82 0.79 14.73
C LEU A 14 3.75 1.18 13.58
N THR A 15 3.93 0.26 12.67
CA THR A 15 4.71 0.48 11.44
C THR A 15 3.76 0.60 10.25
N VAL A 16 3.96 1.60 9.40
CA VAL A 16 3.22 1.75 8.14
C VAL A 16 4.10 1.29 6.98
N ALA A 17 3.60 0.36 6.17
CA ALA A 17 4.21 0.03 4.89
C ALA A 17 4.04 1.23 3.95
N PHE A 18 5.11 2.02 3.78
CA PHE A 18 5.07 3.35 3.18
C PHE A 18 5.75 3.36 1.80
N SER A 19 4.96 3.41 0.72
CA SER A 19 5.45 3.44 -0.66
C SER A 19 5.60 4.84 -1.25
N GLY A 20 5.06 5.86 -0.59
CA GLY A 20 4.98 7.23 -1.11
C GLY A 20 3.82 7.48 -2.07
N GLY A 21 3.03 6.47 -2.41
CA GLY A 21 1.78 6.63 -3.16
C GLY A 21 0.66 7.24 -2.30
N VAL A 22 -0.39 7.77 -2.97
CA VAL A 22 -1.48 8.54 -2.34
C VAL A 22 -2.08 7.83 -1.11
N ASP A 23 -2.37 6.52 -1.22
CA ASP A 23 -2.97 5.75 -0.13
C ASP A 23 -2.06 5.73 1.10
N SER A 24 -0.77 5.44 0.89
CA SER A 24 0.19 5.36 1.98
C SER A 24 0.49 6.74 2.61
N VAL A 25 0.49 7.82 1.82
CA VAL A 25 0.66 9.20 2.32
C VAL A 25 -0.55 9.62 3.15
N ALA A 26 -1.78 9.38 2.67
CA ALA A 26 -2.99 9.66 3.42
C ALA A 26 -3.01 8.95 4.78
N ILE A 27 -2.63 7.68 4.80
CA ILE A 27 -2.58 6.85 6.00
C ILE A 27 -1.51 7.33 6.99
N MET A 28 -0.31 7.67 6.50
CA MET A 28 0.74 8.24 7.33
C MET A 28 0.29 9.52 8.02
N ASP A 29 -0.35 10.43 7.29
CA ASP A 29 -0.86 11.68 7.86
C ASP A 29 -2.04 11.44 8.81
N PHE A 30 -2.99 10.58 8.44
CA PHE A 30 -4.16 10.25 9.26
C PHE A 30 -3.75 9.64 10.60
N LEU A 31 -2.85 8.66 10.59
CA LEU A 31 -2.42 7.95 11.80
C LEU A 31 -1.43 8.78 12.64
N GLY A 32 -0.64 9.66 12.02
CA GLY A 32 0.39 10.46 12.69
C GLY A 32 -0.14 11.38 13.80
N ASN A 33 -1.43 11.70 13.80
CA ASN A 33 -2.04 12.51 14.84
C ASN A 33 -2.25 11.77 16.17
N ASN A 34 -2.37 10.45 16.14
CA ASN A 34 -2.78 9.66 17.32
C ASN A 34 -1.86 8.47 17.62
N HIS A 35 -0.87 8.21 16.77
CA HIS A 35 0.00 7.03 16.88
C HIS A 35 1.48 7.41 16.75
N GLU A 36 2.34 6.62 17.39
CA GLU A 36 3.79 6.67 17.21
C GLU A 36 4.15 5.81 16.00
N LEU A 37 4.52 6.45 14.89
CA LEU A 37 4.71 5.77 13.61
C LEU A 37 6.18 5.46 13.33
N THR A 38 6.40 4.31 12.71
CA THR A 38 7.61 3.97 11.95
C THR A 38 7.22 3.73 10.50
N ALA A 39 7.94 4.29 9.55
CA ALA A 39 7.76 4.00 8.13
C ALA A 39 8.62 2.79 7.74
N ALA A 40 8.04 1.83 7.00
CA ALA A 40 8.74 0.70 6.41
C ALA A 40 8.65 0.80 4.88
N PHE A 41 9.76 1.06 4.23
CA PHE A 41 9.89 1.12 2.77
C PHE A 41 10.65 -0.11 2.26
N PHE A 42 10.13 -0.78 1.23
CA PHE A 42 10.82 -1.89 0.59
C PHE A 42 11.30 -1.50 -0.81
N HIS A 43 12.61 -1.55 -1.00
CA HIS A 43 13.28 -1.20 -2.24
C HIS A 43 13.42 -2.42 -3.16
N HIS A 44 12.78 -2.40 -4.33
CA HIS A 44 12.74 -3.52 -5.27
C HIS A 44 13.98 -3.63 -6.18
N GLY A 45 14.97 -2.75 -6.03
CA GLY A 45 16.16 -2.73 -6.87
C GLY A 45 15.92 -2.21 -8.29
N THR A 46 14.96 -1.31 -8.47
CA THR A 46 14.63 -0.68 -9.76
C THR A 46 14.74 0.83 -9.68
N ASP A 47 14.96 1.52 -10.81
CA ASP A 47 15.01 2.99 -10.89
C ASP A 47 13.72 3.63 -10.33
N VAL A 48 12.58 2.96 -10.52
CA VAL A 48 11.29 3.38 -9.94
C VAL A 48 11.36 3.40 -8.41
N SER A 49 12.03 2.40 -7.82
CA SER A 49 12.22 2.32 -6.37
C SER A 49 13.22 3.37 -5.85
N ASP A 50 14.23 3.76 -6.64
CA ASP A 50 15.16 4.82 -6.28
C ASP A 50 14.42 6.15 -6.11
N HIS A 51 13.61 6.53 -7.10
CA HIS A 51 12.77 7.73 -7.04
C HIS A 51 11.73 7.69 -5.92
N ALA A 52 11.17 6.49 -5.64
CA ALA A 52 10.24 6.33 -4.52
C ALA A 52 10.95 6.50 -3.18
N TYR A 53 12.17 5.97 -3.06
CA TYR A 53 12.98 6.10 -1.86
C TYR A 53 13.29 7.56 -1.53
N ASP A 54 13.69 8.35 -2.53
CA ASP A 54 13.96 9.77 -2.32
C ASP A 54 12.76 10.51 -1.72
N PHE A 55 11.58 10.32 -2.30
CA PHE A 55 10.35 10.91 -1.76
C PHE A 55 10.07 10.46 -0.34
N VAL A 56 10.11 9.14 -0.08
CA VAL A 56 9.85 8.55 1.24
C VAL A 56 10.86 9.05 2.27
N HIS A 57 12.13 9.13 1.90
CA HIS A 57 13.20 9.62 2.77
C HIS A 57 12.95 11.09 3.17
N PHE A 58 12.69 11.97 2.21
CA PHE A 58 12.40 13.38 2.48
C PHE A 58 11.13 13.54 3.31
N TYR A 59 10.06 12.83 2.98
CA TYR A 59 8.81 12.86 3.73
C TYR A 59 9.00 12.50 5.20
N CYS A 60 9.71 11.41 5.47
CA CYS A 60 9.96 10.93 6.84
C CYS A 60 10.89 11.86 7.61
N ARG A 61 11.96 12.33 6.98
CA ARG A 61 12.91 13.27 7.60
C ARG A 61 12.23 14.57 8.02
N ASP A 62 11.45 15.16 7.14
CA ASP A 62 10.81 16.46 7.38
C ASP A 62 9.75 16.40 8.51
N ARG A 63 9.23 15.18 8.78
CA ARG A 63 8.23 14.92 9.85
C ARG A 63 8.80 14.22 11.08
N GLY A 64 10.10 13.96 11.12
CA GLY A 64 10.74 13.25 12.23
C GLY A 64 10.25 11.80 12.40
N ILE A 65 9.78 11.14 11.33
CA ILE A 65 9.29 9.77 11.35
C ILE A 65 10.45 8.80 11.12
N PRO A 66 10.72 7.84 12.02
CA PRO A 66 11.73 6.81 11.79
C PRO A 66 11.45 6.02 10.51
N LEU A 67 12.44 5.89 9.63
CA LEU A 67 12.37 5.12 8.39
C LEU A 67 13.21 3.85 8.50
N LYS A 68 12.60 2.72 8.18
CA LYS A 68 13.28 1.42 7.98
C LYS A 68 13.19 1.04 6.51
N VAL A 69 14.31 0.64 5.93
CA VAL A 69 14.39 0.29 4.50
C VAL A 69 14.80 -1.16 4.36
N GLY A 70 13.95 -1.94 3.70
CA GLY A 70 14.26 -3.29 3.26
C GLY A 70 14.73 -3.29 1.81
N TYR A 71 15.61 -4.19 1.46
CA TYR A 71 16.12 -4.35 0.10
C TYR A 71 15.92 -5.77 -0.38
N MET A 72 15.78 -5.92 -1.70
CA MET A 72 15.80 -7.22 -2.33
C MET A 72 17.14 -7.93 -2.02
N ARG A 73 17.08 -9.12 -1.46
CA ARG A 73 18.29 -9.88 -1.06
C ARG A 73 18.44 -11.18 -1.82
N ASP A 74 17.35 -11.83 -2.13
CA ASP A 74 17.36 -13.18 -2.69
C ASP A 74 17.22 -13.13 -4.22
N GLN A 75 17.87 -14.07 -4.91
CA GLN A 75 17.67 -14.25 -6.35
C GLN A 75 16.28 -14.82 -6.62
N LYS A 76 15.65 -14.34 -7.69
CA LYS A 76 14.33 -14.83 -8.10
C LYS A 76 14.39 -16.31 -8.52
N PRO A 77 13.59 -17.21 -7.92
CA PRO A 77 13.44 -18.58 -8.39
C PRO A 77 12.96 -18.61 -9.85
N LYS A 78 13.36 -19.67 -10.59
CA LYS A 78 13.02 -19.76 -12.02
C LYS A 78 11.52 -19.84 -12.29
N ASP A 79 10.79 -20.49 -11.37
CA ASP A 79 9.36 -20.77 -11.51
C ASP A 79 8.45 -19.69 -10.88
N GLU A 80 9.03 -18.60 -10.35
CA GLU A 80 8.30 -17.52 -9.72
C GLU A 80 8.24 -16.30 -10.67
N SER A 81 7.10 -15.60 -10.71
CA SER A 81 7.01 -14.32 -11.41
C SER A 81 7.75 -13.22 -10.63
N TRP A 82 8.17 -12.14 -11.31
CA TRP A 82 8.79 -11.01 -10.62
C TRP A 82 7.84 -10.35 -9.62
N GLU A 83 6.56 -10.23 -9.94
CA GLU A 83 5.54 -9.66 -9.05
C GLU A 83 5.41 -10.46 -7.76
N GLU A 84 5.34 -11.80 -7.88
CA GLU A 84 5.25 -12.72 -6.75
C GLU A 84 6.52 -12.66 -5.90
N HIS A 85 7.68 -12.68 -6.54
CA HIS A 85 8.97 -12.58 -5.88
C HIS A 85 9.09 -11.28 -5.08
N TRP A 86 8.81 -10.12 -5.68
CA TRP A 86 8.80 -8.82 -4.99
C TRP A 86 7.82 -8.80 -3.83
N ARG A 87 6.65 -9.37 -4.02
CA ARG A 87 5.64 -9.50 -2.97
C ARG A 87 6.18 -10.33 -1.80
N ASN A 88 6.76 -11.50 -2.07
CA ASN A 88 7.28 -12.41 -1.04
C ASN A 88 8.43 -11.78 -0.25
N GLN A 89 9.39 -11.14 -0.93
CA GLN A 89 10.50 -10.45 -0.29
C GLN A 89 10.03 -9.26 0.57
N ARG A 90 9.06 -8.50 0.08
CA ARG A 90 8.45 -7.41 0.86
C ARG A 90 7.76 -7.93 2.12
N TYR A 91 6.97 -9.01 2.02
CA TYR A 91 6.33 -9.58 3.21
C TYR A 91 7.33 -10.14 4.20
N LYS A 92 8.41 -10.77 3.75
CA LYS A 92 9.52 -11.23 4.59
C LYS A 92 10.16 -10.07 5.38
N PHE A 93 10.38 -8.93 4.73
CA PHE A 93 10.84 -7.72 5.41
C PHE A 93 9.80 -7.19 6.42
N LEU A 94 8.52 -7.19 6.07
CA LEU A 94 7.47 -6.72 6.96
C LEU A 94 7.28 -7.62 8.20
N GLU A 95 7.69 -8.89 8.15
CA GLU A 95 7.66 -9.81 9.30
C GLU A 95 8.67 -9.41 10.41
N GLU A 96 9.62 -8.52 10.13
CA GLU A 96 10.57 -8.00 11.12
C GLU A 96 9.91 -7.03 12.13
N PHE A 97 8.69 -6.58 11.89
CA PHE A 97 7.97 -5.62 12.73
C PHE A 97 6.84 -6.29 13.49
N GLU A 98 6.54 -5.76 14.70
CA GLU A 98 5.48 -6.31 15.55
C GLU A 98 4.07 -6.10 14.99
N TYR A 99 3.78 -4.89 14.50
CA TYR A 99 2.47 -4.51 13.98
C TYR A 99 2.62 -3.63 12.75
N VAL A 100 2.18 -4.15 11.60
CA VAL A 100 2.31 -3.45 10.32
C VAL A 100 0.94 -3.09 9.76
N VAL A 101 0.77 -1.84 9.39
CA VAL A 101 -0.42 -1.35 8.67
C VAL A 101 -0.08 -1.15 7.20
N THR A 102 -0.97 -1.61 6.32
CA THR A 102 -0.86 -1.40 4.88
C THR A 102 -2.06 -0.64 4.33
N GLY A 103 -1.86 0.09 3.24
CA GLY A 103 -2.84 0.95 2.59
C GLY A 103 -3.81 0.23 1.65
N HIS A 104 -4.12 -1.04 1.88
CA HIS A 104 -5.15 -1.71 1.10
C HIS A 104 -6.53 -1.14 1.42
N HIS A 105 -7.32 -0.92 0.37
CA HIS A 105 -8.61 -0.25 0.43
C HIS A 105 -9.70 -1.04 -0.33
N LEU A 106 -10.93 -0.53 -0.38
CA LEU A 106 -12.08 -1.21 -0.97
C LEU A 106 -11.85 -1.57 -2.44
N ASN A 107 -11.24 -0.67 -3.21
CA ASN A 107 -10.95 -0.93 -4.63
C ASN A 107 -10.02 -2.13 -4.81
N ASP A 108 -9.01 -2.33 -3.92
CA ASP A 108 -8.13 -3.50 -3.96
C ASP A 108 -8.90 -4.80 -3.67
N CYS A 109 -9.86 -4.74 -2.74
CA CYS A 109 -10.71 -5.90 -2.43
C CYS A 109 -11.53 -6.32 -3.64
N ILE A 110 -12.17 -5.36 -4.31
CA ILE A 110 -13.01 -5.61 -5.49
C ILE A 110 -12.15 -6.11 -6.65
N GLU A 111 -11.01 -5.46 -6.92
CA GLU A 111 -10.06 -5.89 -7.96
C GLU A 111 -9.59 -7.33 -7.73
N THR A 112 -9.16 -7.64 -6.49
CA THR A 112 -8.68 -8.98 -6.14
C THR A 112 -9.78 -10.01 -6.26
N TYR A 113 -11.00 -9.71 -5.80
CA TYR A 113 -12.14 -10.59 -5.90
C TYR A 113 -12.50 -10.91 -7.35
N ILE A 114 -12.64 -9.89 -8.20
CA ILE A 114 -12.99 -10.07 -9.62
C ILE A 114 -11.91 -10.89 -10.31
N TRP A 115 -10.64 -10.48 -10.16
CA TRP A 115 -9.52 -11.17 -10.80
C TRP A 115 -9.42 -12.65 -10.38
N SER A 116 -9.55 -12.94 -9.09
CA SER A 116 -9.49 -14.31 -8.59
C SER A 116 -10.71 -15.15 -8.96
N ALA A 117 -11.90 -14.53 -9.01
CA ALA A 117 -13.13 -15.21 -9.47
C ALA A 117 -13.04 -15.62 -10.95
N MET A 118 -12.44 -14.77 -11.81
CA MET A 118 -12.20 -15.12 -13.22
C MET A 118 -11.27 -16.33 -13.39
N HIS A 119 -10.42 -16.63 -12.39
CA HIS A 119 -9.54 -17.80 -12.36
C HIS A 119 -10.12 -18.99 -11.58
N GLY A 120 -11.41 -18.93 -11.23
CA GLY A 120 -12.13 -20.04 -10.60
C GLY A 120 -11.90 -20.21 -9.10
N ASN A 121 -11.19 -19.29 -8.45
CA ASN A 121 -10.92 -19.36 -7.00
C ASN A 121 -11.08 -17.96 -6.36
N PRO A 122 -12.33 -17.49 -6.13
CA PRO A 122 -12.58 -16.16 -5.59
C PRO A 122 -11.94 -15.96 -4.21
N ILE A 123 -11.17 -14.89 -4.07
CA ILE A 123 -10.42 -14.55 -2.86
C ILE A 123 -10.87 -13.16 -2.38
N VAL A 124 -11.13 -13.04 -1.10
CA VAL A 124 -11.31 -11.76 -0.42
C VAL A 124 -10.01 -11.43 0.33
N ILE A 125 -9.55 -10.19 0.23
CA ILE A 125 -8.37 -9.75 0.99
C ILE A 125 -8.70 -9.81 2.48
N PRO A 126 -7.98 -10.59 3.30
CA PRO A 126 -8.22 -10.62 4.74
C PRO A 126 -7.76 -9.31 5.39
N ASP A 127 -8.47 -8.86 6.42
CA ASP A 127 -8.09 -7.68 7.21
C ASP A 127 -6.77 -7.86 7.96
N THR A 128 -6.44 -9.10 8.31
CA THR A 128 -5.21 -9.44 9.02
C THR A 128 -4.54 -10.68 8.40
N ARG A 129 -3.22 -10.60 8.24
CA ARG A 129 -2.36 -11.74 7.87
C ARG A 129 -1.07 -11.66 8.68
N LYS A 130 -0.89 -12.57 9.66
CA LYS A 130 0.20 -12.51 10.63
C LYS A 130 0.21 -11.15 11.35
N ASN A 131 1.32 -10.42 11.26
CA ASN A 131 1.53 -9.08 11.82
C ASN A 131 1.09 -7.94 10.88
N VAL A 132 0.61 -8.25 9.67
CA VAL A 132 0.16 -7.25 8.68
C VAL A 132 -1.35 -7.06 8.75
N HIS A 133 -1.76 -5.84 9.05
CA HIS A 133 -3.14 -5.40 9.23
C HIS A 133 -3.57 -4.44 8.11
N ARG A 134 -4.83 -4.53 7.71
CA ARG A 134 -5.45 -3.74 6.63
C ARG A 134 -6.71 -3.06 7.15
N PRO A 135 -6.57 -2.09 8.06
CA PRO A 135 -7.72 -1.49 8.74
C PRO A 135 -8.58 -0.60 7.84
N PHE A 136 -8.18 -0.38 6.59
CA PHE A 136 -8.81 0.58 5.68
C PHE A 136 -9.65 -0.05 4.57
N LEU A 137 -9.91 -1.35 4.61
CA LEU A 137 -10.57 -2.09 3.52
C LEU A 137 -11.99 -1.62 3.18
N LEU A 138 -12.65 -0.84 4.03
CA LEU A 138 -13.98 -0.27 3.74
C LEU A 138 -13.93 1.11 3.07
N ASN A 139 -12.75 1.72 2.97
CA ASN A 139 -12.63 3.04 2.37
C ASN A 139 -12.44 2.93 0.86
N PRO A 140 -13.21 3.66 0.03
CA PRO A 140 -12.89 3.84 -1.37
C PRO A 140 -11.56 4.57 -1.53
N LYS A 141 -10.84 4.30 -2.62
CA LYS A 141 -9.57 4.99 -2.96
C LYS A 141 -9.75 6.51 -2.98
N GLN A 142 -10.90 6.98 -3.45
CA GLN A 142 -11.22 8.41 -3.53
C GLN A 142 -11.11 9.10 -2.16
N THR A 143 -11.45 8.42 -1.07
CA THR A 143 -11.33 8.97 0.29
C THR A 143 -9.88 9.37 0.62
N PHE A 144 -8.88 8.62 0.17
CA PHE A 144 -7.45 8.94 0.38
C PHE A 144 -6.98 10.08 -0.51
N ILE A 145 -7.44 10.10 -1.76
CA ILE A 145 -7.17 11.20 -2.70
C ILE A 145 -7.73 12.51 -2.14
N ASP A 146 -8.97 12.51 -1.70
CA ASP A 146 -9.63 13.68 -1.10
C ASP A 146 -8.93 14.13 0.17
N TRP A 147 -8.50 13.19 1.01
CA TRP A 147 -7.71 13.50 2.21
C TRP A 147 -6.44 14.24 1.86
N CYS A 148 -5.66 13.73 0.92
CA CYS A 148 -4.41 14.34 0.50
C CYS A 148 -4.64 15.72 -0.14
N ASN A 149 -5.62 15.86 -1.03
CA ASN A 149 -5.96 17.12 -1.68
C ASN A 149 -6.37 18.19 -0.67
N ASN A 150 -7.24 17.86 0.29
CA ASN A 150 -7.74 18.81 1.29
C ASN A 150 -6.65 19.28 2.25
N LYS A 151 -5.63 18.48 2.47
CA LYS A 151 -4.48 18.83 3.32
C LYS A 151 -3.27 19.32 2.54
N ASN A 152 -3.39 19.46 1.22
CA ASN A 152 -2.30 19.84 0.33
C ASN A 152 -1.06 18.94 0.52
N LEU A 153 -1.27 17.62 0.70
CA LEU A 153 -0.20 16.66 0.81
C LEU A 153 0.26 16.25 -0.59
N SER A 154 1.56 16.30 -0.80
CA SER A 154 2.16 15.74 -2.01
C SER A 154 2.34 14.23 -1.88
N TRP A 155 2.13 13.53 -2.97
CA TRP A 155 2.40 12.09 -3.10
C TRP A 155 3.09 11.82 -4.43
N ARG A 156 3.63 10.61 -4.55
CA ARG A 156 4.23 10.15 -5.79
C ARG A 156 3.22 9.33 -6.59
N GLU A 157 3.06 9.65 -7.86
CA GLU A 157 2.30 8.81 -8.78
C GLU A 157 3.20 7.68 -9.31
N ASP A 158 2.69 6.46 -9.25
CA ASP A 158 3.34 5.32 -9.84
C ASP A 158 2.85 5.16 -11.30
N TRP A 159 3.61 5.72 -12.23
CA TRP A 159 3.29 5.66 -13.66
C TRP A 159 3.37 4.26 -14.26
N THR A 160 3.94 3.27 -13.56
CA THR A 160 3.93 1.86 -14.01
C THR A 160 2.54 1.22 -13.91
N ASN A 161 1.60 1.82 -13.19
CA ASN A 161 0.21 1.38 -13.10
C ASN A 161 -0.61 1.70 -14.38
N VAL A 162 -0.02 2.33 -15.39
CA VAL A 162 -0.73 2.79 -16.61
C VAL A 162 -0.80 1.71 -17.70
N ASP A 163 -0.02 0.64 -17.61
CA ASP A 163 0.04 -0.37 -18.68
C ASP A 163 -1.18 -1.32 -18.62
N ASP A 164 -2.15 -1.09 -19.53
CA ASP A 164 -3.39 -1.88 -19.69
C ASP A 164 -3.15 -3.32 -20.20
N LYS A 165 -1.91 -3.70 -20.49
CA LYS A 165 -1.53 -5.05 -20.90
C LYS A 165 -1.86 -6.11 -19.85
N TYR A 166 -2.00 -5.70 -18.61
CA TYR A 166 -2.31 -6.62 -17.51
C TYR A 166 -3.80 -6.56 -17.20
N MET A 167 -4.48 -7.70 -17.23
CA MET A 167 -5.91 -7.84 -16.92
C MET A 167 -6.31 -7.17 -15.60
N ARG A 168 -5.41 -7.15 -14.62
CA ARG A 168 -5.65 -6.46 -13.33
C ARG A 168 -5.77 -4.94 -13.49
N ASN A 169 -4.96 -4.33 -14.34
CA ASN A 169 -5.04 -2.90 -14.62
C ASN A 169 -6.32 -2.55 -15.39
N TYR A 170 -6.74 -3.45 -16.31
CA TYR A 170 -8.03 -3.32 -17.00
C TYR A 170 -9.21 -3.35 -16.04
N ILE A 171 -9.25 -4.32 -15.10
CA ILE A 171 -10.28 -4.42 -14.07
C ILE A 171 -10.28 -3.15 -13.20
N ARG A 172 -9.13 -2.70 -12.76
CA ARG A 172 -8.98 -1.48 -11.95
C ARG A 172 -9.61 -0.27 -12.63
N LYS A 173 -9.21 0.02 -13.86
CA LYS A 173 -9.67 1.22 -14.60
C LYS A 173 -11.12 1.12 -15.02
N ASN A 174 -11.53 -0.01 -15.59
CA ASN A 174 -12.80 -0.09 -16.32
C ASN A 174 -13.96 -0.61 -15.47
N VAL A 175 -13.66 -1.29 -14.35
CA VAL A 175 -14.70 -1.86 -13.52
C VAL A 175 -14.75 -1.20 -12.14
N VAL A 176 -13.59 -0.99 -11.51
CA VAL A 176 -13.52 -0.53 -10.12
C VAL A 176 -13.57 0.99 -10.03
N GLU A 177 -12.71 1.70 -10.77
CA GLU A 177 -12.63 3.17 -10.68
C GLU A 177 -13.89 3.86 -11.23
N GLN A 178 -14.51 3.32 -12.28
CA GLN A 178 -15.74 3.89 -12.83
C GLN A 178 -16.98 3.74 -11.95
N ARG A 179 -16.96 2.86 -10.94
CA ARG A 179 -18.13 2.60 -10.08
C ARG A 179 -17.98 3.08 -8.65
N LEU A 180 -16.77 3.46 -8.26
CA LEU A 180 -16.47 3.93 -6.92
C LEU A 180 -15.92 5.37 -6.89
N SER A 181 -15.99 6.07 -8.02
CA SER A 181 -15.67 7.50 -8.15
C SER A 181 -16.84 8.39 -7.76
#